data_1d0cee98470fada0b4b48d077421c455
#
_entry.id   1d0cee98470fada0b4b48d077421c455
#
_cell.length_a   1.000
_cell.length_b   1.000
_cell.length_c   1.000
_cell.angle_alpha   90.00
_cell.angle_beta   90.00
_cell.angle_gamma   90.00
#
_symmetry.space_group_name_H-M   'P 1'
#
loop_
_entity.id
_entity.type
_entity.pdbx_description
1 polymer ?
#
loop_
_entity_poly.entity_id
_entity_poly.type
_entity_poly.pdbx_seq_one_letter_code
_entity_poly.pdbx_strand_id
1 'polypeptide(L)'
;MKRILLITSLLFALQAPLLAQETFEVDGSSYSLKTEVDGALTLLWNTIDGEYRYFAKKGSAITELKNTKTNGRYQEEYKESLQLLTADNPVPTADVKLTLADLRTYVRTYNKQVDPNFVVDEPSIQLGLRLGAFAGVSNSIFTQNPGNNFLPVFGVDLELIDRVKLERHAVVLRFKQTIGNSDYDFNAS
;
A
#
# COMPACT_ATOMS: atom_id res chain seq x y z
N MET A 1 33.80 10.01 -24.75
CA MET A 1 32.38 10.26 -25.11
C MET A 1 31.44 9.13 -24.67
N LYS A 2 31.77 7.83 -24.79
CA LYS A 2 30.88 6.72 -24.35
C LYS A 2 30.56 6.68 -22.85
N ARG A 3 31.43 7.17 -21.95
CA ARG A 3 31.21 7.17 -20.50
C ARG A 3 30.27 8.28 -20.00
N ILE A 4 30.18 9.38 -20.76
CA ILE A 4 29.27 10.50 -20.42
C ILE A 4 27.82 10.14 -20.78
N LEU A 5 27.61 9.40 -21.86
CA LEU A 5 26.28 8.91 -22.27
C LEU A 5 25.65 7.93 -21.26
N LEU A 6 26.45 7.12 -20.57
CA LEU A 6 25.99 6.19 -19.53
C LEU A 6 25.54 6.91 -18.25
N ILE A 7 26.18 7.99 -17.88
CA ILE A 7 25.83 8.79 -16.69
C ILE A 7 24.54 9.58 -16.95
N THR A 8 24.35 10.09 -18.16
CA THR A 8 23.13 10.84 -18.52
C THR A 8 21.91 9.92 -18.61
N SER A 9 22.06 8.67 -19.03
CA SER A 9 21.00 7.66 -19.05
C SER A 9 20.57 7.23 -17.65
N LEU A 10 21.50 7.21 -16.69
CA LEU A 10 21.19 6.83 -15.29
C LEU A 10 20.44 7.94 -14.53
N LEU A 11 20.64 9.21 -14.89
CA LEU A 11 19.93 10.34 -14.31
C LEU A 11 18.47 10.44 -14.76
N PHE A 12 18.12 9.90 -15.93
CA PHE A 12 16.74 9.87 -16.43
C PHE A 12 15.88 8.75 -15.83
N ALA A 13 16.50 7.73 -15.23
CA ALA A 13 15.79 6.62 -14.60
C ALA A 13 15.26 6.91 -13.18
N LEU A 14 15.57 8.08 -12.62
CA LEU A 14 15.19 8.50 -11.26
C LEU A 14 13.93 9.38 -11.20
N GLN A 15 13.19 9.51 -12.29
CA GLN A 15 11.86 10.14 -12.25
C GLN A 15 10.83 9.10 -11.80
N ALA A 16 10.89 8.72 -10.52
CA ALA A 16 9.76 8.10 -9.87
C ALA A 16 8.57 9.10 -9.96
N PRO A 17 7.36 8.69 -10.36
CA PRO A 17 6.22 9.56 -10.26
C PRO A 17 6.07 9.95 -8.79
N LEU A 18 6.33 11.21 -8.47
CA LEU A 18 5.86 11.79 -7.23
C LEU A 18 4.33 11.66 -7.32
N LEU A 19 3.75 10.75 -6.56
CA LEU A 19 2.33 10.78 -6.27
C LEU A 19 2.07 12.17 -5.68
N ALA A 20 1.43 13.02 -6.45
CA ALA A 20 1.15 14.39 -6.07
C ALA A 20 0.28 14.35 -4.80
N GLN A 21 0.90 14.61 -3.66
CA GLN A 21 0.17 14.88 -2.43
C GLN A 21 -0.37 16.30 -2.59
N GLU A 22 -1.69 16.42 -2.65
CA GLU A 22 -2.33 17.72 -2.69
C GLU A 22 -2.34 18.33 -1.28
N THR A 23 -2.11 19.64 -1.23
CA THR A 23 -2.17 20.40 0.02
C THR A 23 -3.56 21.00 0.19
N PHE A 24 -4.18 20.72 1.32
CA PHE A 24 -5.50 21.18 1.69
C PHE A 24 -5.45 22.06 2.94
N GLU A 25 -6.24 23.11 2.98
CA GLU A 25 -6.44 23.92 4.19
C GLU A 25 -7.67 23.42 4.94
N VAL A 26 -7.49 23.10 6.22
CA VAL A 26 -8.56 22.65 7.12
C VAL A 26 -8.41 23.39 8.44
N ASP A 27 -9.42 24.13 8.85
CA ASP A 27 -9.45 24.89 10.11
C ASP A 27 -8.21 25.81 10.27
N GLY A 28 -7.72 26.41 9.17
CA GLY A 28 -6.55 27.31 9.17
C GLY A 28 -5.19 26.62 9.23
N SER A 29 -5.17 25.30 9.10
CA SER A 29 -3.94 24.51 9.02
C SER A 29 -3.82 23.83 7.66
N SER A 30 -2.60 23.78 7.11
CA SER A 30 -2.31 23.10 5.84
C SER A 30 -1.92 21.66 6.07
N TYR A 31 -2.59 20.74 5.38
CA TYR A 31 -2.33 19.31 5.42
C TYR A 31 -2.04 18.78 4.03
N SER A 32 -1.02 17.94 3.91
CA SER A 32 -0.79 17.12 2.73
C SER A 32 -1.63 15.87 2.85
N LEU A 33 -2.69 15.73 2.03
CA LEU A 33 -3.64 14.62 2.12
C LEU A 33 -3.63 13.79 0.84
N LYS A 34 -4.00 12.51 0.98
CA LYS A 34 -4.22 11.58 -0.11
C LYS A 34 -5.70 11.44 -0.34
N THR A 35 -6.11 11.49 -1.60
CA THR A 35 -7.49 11.19 -1.99
C THR A 35 -7.69 9.67 -2.05
N GLU A 36 -8.65 9.18 -1.28
CA GLU A 36 -9.03 7.76 -1.24
C GLU A 36 -10.25 7.46 -2.09
N VAL A 37 -11.24 8.34 -2.04
CA VAL A 37 -12.43 8.31 -2.88
C VAL A 37 -12.69 9.72 -3.33
N ASP A 38 -12.77 9.95 -4.63
CA ASP A 38 -13.19 11.23 -5.20
C ASP A 38 -14.64 11.14 -5.66
N GLY A 39 -15.43 12.23 -5.48
CA GLY A 39 -16.84 12.26 -5.86
C GLY A 39 -17.59 13.44 -5.25
N ALA A 40 -18.92 13.36 -5.20
CA ALA A 40 -19.77 14.36 -4.55
C ALA A 40 -19.39 14.55 -3.07
N LEU A 41 -19.01 13.47 -2.42
CA LEU A 41 -18.29 13.46 -1.15
C LEU A 41 -16.93 12.80 -1.40
N THR A 42 -15.84 13.51 -1.10
CA THR A 42 -14.47 13.04 -1.26
C THR A 42 -13.92 12.60 0.09
N LEU A 43 -13.32 11.41 0.17
CA LEU A 43 -12.60 10.93 1.34
C LEU A 43 -11.11 11.21 1.18
N LEU A 44 -10.55 11.94 2.13
CA LEU A 44 -9.13 12.26 2.19
C LEU A 44 -8.52 11.68 3.47
N TRP A 45 -7.24 11.37 3.44
CA TRP A 45 -6.53 10.85 4.62
C TRP A 45 -5.02 11.04 4.52
N ASN A 46 -4.35 10.99 5.66
CA ASN A 46 -2.90 10.80 5.75
C ASN A 46 -2.52 10.31 7.16
N THR A 47 -1.25 9.91 7.30
CA THR A 47 -0.62 9.74 8.62
C THR A 47 0.01 11.06 9.03
N ILE A 48 -0.49 11.66 10.10
CA ILE A 48 -0.05 12.94 10.64
C ILE A 48 0.35 12.69 12.10
N ASP A 49 1.58 13.04 12.46
CA ASP A 49 2.14 12.80 13.80
C ASP A 49 2.07 11.33 14.25
N GLY A 50 2.16 10.40 13.30
CA GLY A 50 2.11 8.96 13.57
C GLY A 50 0.69 8.38 13.65
N GLU A 51 -0.36 9.19 13.53
CA GLU A 51 -1.75 8.77 13.59
C GLU A 51 -2.45 8.89 12.25
N TYR A 52 -3.36 7.95 11.95
CA TYR A 52 -4.23 8.04 10.77
C TYR A 52 -5.30 9.10 11.03
N ARG A 53 -5.32 10.14 10.19
CA ARG A 53 -6.35 11.19 10.22
C ARG A 53 -7.15 11.15 8.94
N TYR A 54 -8.46 11.28 9.08
CA TYR A 54 -9.43 11.20 7.98
C TYR A 54 -10.18 12.51 7.85
N PHE A 55 -10.46 12.89 6.61
CA PHE A 55 -11.17 14.13 6.28
C PHE A 55 -12.21 13.83 5.20
N ALA A 56 -13.34 14.51 5.29
CA ALA A 56 -14.38 14.48 4.28
C ALA A 56 -14.53 15.86 3.64
N LYS A 57 -14.49 15.89 2.30
CA LYS A 57 -14.66 17.13 1.53
C LYS A 57 -15.96 17.07 0.76
N LYS A 58 -16.80 18.11 0.90
CA LYS A 58 -18.03 18.30 0.12
C LYS A 58 -18.05 19.72 -0.45
N GLY A 59 -17.98 19.83 -1.78
CA GLY A 59 -17.74 21.12 -2.43
C GLY A 59 -16.40 21.73 -2.03
N SER A 60 -16.41 22.94 -1.47
CA SER A 60 -15.21 23.61 -0.96
C SER A 60 -14.92 23.35 0.52
N ALA A 61 -15.86 22.80 1.27
CA ALA A 61 -15.72 22.56 2.70
C ALA A 61 -14.99 21.24 2.95
N ILE A 62 -14.02 21.27 3.88
CA ILE A 62 -13.31 20.06 4.32
C ILE A 62 -13.48 19.98 5.84
N THR A 63 -13.92 18.80 6.31
CA THR A 63 -14.17 18.53 7.72
C THR A 63 -13.30 17.35 8.16
N GLU A 64 -12.59 17.50 9.27
CA GLU A 64 -11.87 16.38 9.88
C GLU A 64 -12.86 15.45 10.60
N LEU A 65 -12.73 14.15 10.34
CA LEU A 65 -13.51 13.10 10.99
C LEU A 65 -12.84 12.71 12.30
N LYS A 66 -13.23 13.36 13.39
CA LYS A 66 -12.61 13.21 14.71
C LYS A 66 -13.28 12.10 15.53
N ASN A 67 -12.48 11.49 16.40
CA ASN A 67 -12.97 10.55 17.42
C ASN A 67 -12.18 10.78 18.71
N THR A 68 -12.56 11.82 19.45
CA THR A 68 -11.85 12.19 20.67
C THR A 68 -12.17 11.21 21.81
N LYS A 69 -11.24 11.09 22.73
CA LYS A 69 -11.40 10.21 23.89
C LYS A 69 -11.55 11.05 25.15
N THR A 70 -12.74 10.99 25.77
CA THR A 70 -13.05 11.70 27.02
C THR A 70 -13.41 10.69 28.11
N ASN A 71 -12.75 10.78 29.26
CA ASN A 71 -12.96 9.85 30.39
C ASN A 71 -12.85 8.36 30.00
N GLY A 72 -11.89 8.04 29.09
CA GLY A 72 -11.65 6.69 28.63
C GLY A 72 -12.62 6.17 27.55
N ARG A 73 -13.62 6.97 27.12
CA ARG A 73 -14.61 6.61 26.09
C ARG A 73 -14.42 7.46 24.85
N TYR A 74 -14.54 6.84 23.68
CA TYR A 74 -14.56 7.52 22.39
C TYR A 74 -15.92 8.21 22.19
N GLN A 75 -15.90 9.43 21.64
CA GLN A 75 -17.09 10.28 21.48
C GLN A 75 -17.78 10.08 20.12
N GLU A 76 -17.09 9.46 19.15
CA GLU A 76 -17.61 9.14 17.81
C GLU A 76 -18.17 10.34 17.02
N GLU A 77 -17.60 11.54 17.22
CA GLU A 77 -18.04 12.80 16.58
C GLU A 77 -18.04 12.73 15.05
N TYR A 78 -17.19 11.86 14.46
CA TYR A 78 -17.16 11.63 13.02
C TYR A 78 -18.51 11.14 12.47
N LYS A 79 -19.32 10.43 13.28
CA LYS A 79 -20.63 9.95 12.85
C LYS A 79 -21.59 11.11 12.63
N GLU A 80 -21.61 12.10 13.53
CA GLU A 80 -22.39 13.32 13.38
C GLU A 80 -21.92 14.13 12.18
N SER A 81 -20.59 14.29 12.01
CA SER A 81 -20.02 14.97 10.86
C SER A 81 -20.44 14.31 9.53
N LEU A 82 -20.42 12.97 9.46
CA LEU A 82 -20.89 12.23 8.28
C LEU A 82 -22.39 12.42 8.02
N GLN A 83 -23.22 12.39 9.06
CA GLN A 83 -24.67 12.63 8.94
C GLN A 83 -24.97 14.03 8.39
N LEU A 84 -24.28 15.06 8.90
CA LEU A 84 -24.43 16.43 8.42
C LEU A 84 -23.99 16.57 6.95
N LEU A 85 -22.86 15.97 6.58
CA LEU A 85 -22.36 16.01 5.20
C LEU A 85 -23.26 15.28 4.20
N THR A 86 -24.00 14.27 4.65
CA THR A 86 -24.86 13.45 3.79
C THR A 86 -26.35 13.67 4.00
N ALA A 87 -26.74 14.79 4.66
CA ALA A 87 -28.13 15.07 5.02
C ALA A 87 -29.07 15.17 3.80
N ASP A 88 -28.56 15.48 2.64
CA ASP A 88 -29.28 15.53 1.36
C ASP A 88 -29.62 14.13 0.78
N ASN A 89 -28.79 13.12 1.06
CA ASN A 89 -29.00 11.72 0.73
C ASN A 89 -28.50 10.84 1.89
N PRO A 90 -29.28 10.67 2.95
CA PRO A 90 -28.82 10.09 4.20
C PRO A 90 -28.33 8.65 4.06
N VAL A 91 -27.13 8.38 4.57
CA VAL A 91 -26.56 7.05 4.73
C VAL A 91 -26.44 6.73 6.22
N PRO A 92 -26.87 5.53 6.69
CA PRO A 92 -26.74 5.15 8.09
C PRO A 92 -25.28 5.18 8.57
N THR A 93 -25.04 5.78 9.76
CA THR A 93 -23.69 5.89 10.36
C THR A 93 -23.49 5.00 11.59
N ALA A 94 -24.55 4.33 12.07
CA ALA A 94 -24.52 3.59 13.34
C ALA A 94 -23.36 2.59 13.43
N ASP A 95 -23.18 1.80 12.37
CA ASP A 95 -22.17 0.71 12.31
C ASP A 95 -20.84 1.14 11.68
N VAL A 96 -20.72 2.40 11.25
CA VAL A 96 -19.49 2.91 10.62
C VAL A 96 -18.41 3.09 11.68
N LYS A 97 -17.26 2.46 11.45
CA LYS A 97 -16.06 2.65 12.28
C LYS A 97 -15.15 3.69 11.65
N LEU A 98 -14.34 4.37 12.46
CA LEU A 98 -13.33 5.31 11.98
C LEU A 98 -12.11 4.55 11.43
N THR A 99 -12.33 3.79 10.37
CA THR A 99 -11.29 3.06 9.61
C THR A 99 -11.37 3.43 8.14
N LEU A 100 -10.24 3.36 7.44
CA LEU A 100 -10.21 3.69 6.01
C LEU A 100 -11.18 2.82 5.20
N ALA A 101 -11.34 1.54 5.56
CA ALA A 101 -12.22 0.60 4.87
C ALA A 101 -13.72 0.97 5.03
N ASP A 102 -14.15 1.26 6.27
CA ASP A 102 -15.55 1.59 6.54
C ASP A 102 -15.92 2.96 5.99
N LEU A 103 -15.03 3.95 6.16
CA LEU A 103 -15.22 5.30 5.60
C LEU A 103 -15.28 5.28 4.07
N ARG A 104 -14.42 4.49 3.41
CA ARG A 104 -14.46 4.28 1.97
C ARG A 104 -15.81 3.71 1.54
N THR A 105 -16.29 2.68 2.22
CA THR A 105 -17.58 2.06 1.92
C THR A 105 -18.72 3.05 2.10
N TYR A 106 -18.71 3.82 3.18
CA TYR A 106 -19.71 4.85 3.45
C TYR A 106 -19.75 5.93 2.36
N VAL A 107 -18.60 6.52 2.04
CA VAL A 107 -18.48 7.58 1.02
C VAL A 107 -18.91 7.09 -0.36
N ARG A 108 -18.54 5.86 -0.72
CA ARG A 108 -18.97 5.24 -2.00
C ARG A 108 -20.47 5.02 -2.04
N THR A 109 -21.07 4.58 -0.93
CA THR A 109 -22.52 4.39 -0.85
C THR A 109 -23.24 5.71 -1.08
N TYR A 110 -22.79 6.77 -0.41
CA TYR A 110 -23.34 8.11 -0.62
C TYR A 110 -23.17 8.58 -2.08
N ASN A 111 -21.96 8.50 -2.64
CA ASN A 111 -21.69 8.95 -4.00
C ASN A 111 -22.53 8.20 -5.04
N LYS A 112 -22.76 6.90 -4.85
CA LYS A 112 -23.66 6.11 -5.71
C LYS A 112 -25.14 6.51 -5.61
N GLN A 113 -25.58 6.98 -4.42
CA GLN A 113 -26.94 7.49 -4.25
C GLN A 113 -27.12 8.84 -4.93
N VAL A 114 -26.10 9.71 -4.91
CA VAL A 114 -26.10 11.02 -5.54
C VAL A 114 -25.94 10.91 -7.07
N ASP A 115 -25.05 10.04 -7.51
CA ASP A 115 -24.79 9.78 -8.93
C ASP A 115 -24.82 8.27 -9.21
N PRO A 116 -25.89 7.76 -9.83
CA PRO A 116 -25.98 6.34 -10.22
C PRO A 116 -24.87 5.88 -11.18
N ASN A 117 -24.25 6.81 -11.92
CA ASN A 117 -23.12 6.52 -12.81
C ASN A 117 -21.76 6.63 -12.12
N PHE A 118 -21.74 6.90 -10.82
CA PHE A 118 -20.51 6.97 -10.06
C PHE A 118 -19.72 5.66 -10.16
N VAL A 119 -18.60 5.72 -10.85
CA VAL A 119 -17.66 4.61 -10.99
C VAL A 119 -16.57 4.77 -9.93
N VAL A 120 -16.41 3.76 -9.13
CA VAL A 120 -15.29 3.70 -8.22
C VAL A 120 -14.05 3.33 -9.02
N ASP A 121 -13.13 4.27 -9.14
CA ASP A 121 -11.78 3.95 -9.63
C ASP A 121 -11.03 3.19 -8.53
N GLU A 122 -11.31 1.89 -8.44
CA GLU A 122 -10.51 1.02 -7.59
C GLU A 122 -9.25 0.65 -8.36
N PRO A 123 -8.08 0.99 -7.85
CA PRO A 123 -6.89 0.34 -8.34
C PRO A 123 -7.07 -1.17 -8.12
N SER A 124 -7.43 -1.87 -9.20
CA SER A 124 -7.64 -3.30 -9.18
C SER A 124 -6.32 -3.97 -8.79
N ILE A 125 -6.39 -5.00 -7.95
CA ILE A 125 -5.22 -5.83 -7.66
C ILE A 125 -4.70 -6.36 -9.00
N GLN A 126 -3.51 -5.92 -9.39
CA GLN A 126 -2.85 -6.40 -10.60
C GLN A 126 -1.75 -7.37 -10.20
N LEU A 127 -2.14 -8.63 -10.05
CA LEU A 127 -1.19 -9.69 -9.79
C LEU A 127 -0.30 -9.89 -11.01
N GLY A 128 0.99 -9.68 -10.80
CA GLY A 128 2.03 -9.97 -11.77
C GLY A 128 2.79 -11.21 -11.35
N LEU A 129 3.09 -12.08 -12.32
CA LEU A 129 3.97 -13.22 -12.13
C LEU A 129 5.35 -12.86 -12.70
N ARG A 130 6.40 -13.13 -11.93
CA ARG A 130 7.77 -12.90 -12.34
C ARG A 130 8.58 -14.17 -12.13
N LEU A 131 9.30 -14.59 -13.18
CA LEU A 131 10.23 -15.72 -13.13
C LEU A 131 11.65 -15.18 -13.02
N GLY A 132 12.39 -15.70 -12.05
CA GLY A 132 13.82 -15.46 -11.89
C GLY A 132 14.60 -16.77 -11.98
N ALA A 133 15.85 -16.68 -12.39
CA ALA A 133 16.81 -17.78 -12.28
C ALA A 133 18.10 -17.25 -11.68
N PHE A 134 18.76 -18.08 -10.89
CA PHE A 134 20.05 -17.75 -10.30
C PHE A 134 21.01 -18.93 -10.36
N ALA A 135 22.30 -18.62 -10.40
CA ALA A 135 23.38 -19.58 -10.25
C ALA A 135 24.49 -18.96 -9.39
N GLY A 136 25.19 -19.77 -8.64
CA GLY A 136 26.26 -19.31 -7.76
C GLY A 136 26.97 -20.45 -7.07
N VAL A 137 27.65 -20.13 -5.97
CA VAL A 137 28.29 -21.10 -5.10
C VAL A 137 27.82 -20.92 -3.66
N SER A 138 27.73 -22.00 -2.91
CA SER A 138 27.30 -22.00 -1.52
C SER A 138 28.16 -22.96 -0.72
N ASN A 139 28.56 -22.57 0.48
CA ASN A 139 29.23 -23.46 1.45
C ASN A 139 28.22 -24.15 2.38
N SER A 140 26.92 -23.95 2.17
CA SER A 140 25.85 -24.63 2.89
C SER A 140 26.03 -24.62 4.42
N ILE A 141 26.12 -23.41 4.99
CA ILE A 141 26.47 -23.15 6.41
C ILE A 141 25.58 -23.88 7.44
N PHE A 142 24.41 -24.39 7.04
CA PHE A 142 23.48 -25.13 7.90
C PHE A 142 23.61 -26.65 7.75
N THR A 143 24.63 -27.14 7.04
CA THR A 143 24.90 -28.58 6.86
C THR A 143 26.30 -28.90 7.37
N GLN A 144 26.57 -30.21 7.61
CA GLN A 144 27.91 -30.64 7.99
C GLN A 144 28.86 -30.49 6.80
N ASN A 145 29.67 -29.44 6.82
CA ASN A 145 30.71 -29.14 5.83
C ASN A 145 32.04 -28.84 6.52
N PRO A 146 32.71 -29.85 7.12
CA PRO A 146 33.96 -29.63 7.87
C PRO A 146 35.09 -29.01 7.05
N GLY A 147 35.11 -29.27 5.75
CA GLY A 147 36.09 -28.73 4.82
C GLY A 147 35.78 -27.32 4.31
N ASN A 148 34.65 -26.73 4.70
CA ASN A 148 34.17 -25.44 4.18
C ASN A 148 34.20 -25.37 2.63
N ASN A 149 33.83 -26.48 1.98
CA ASN A 149 33.85 -26.58 0.53
C ASN A 149 32.71 -25.76 -0.08
N PHE A 150 33.02 -25.10 -1.21
CA PHE A 150 32.01 -24.37 -1.99
C PHE A 150 31.48 -25.29 -3.08
N LEU A 151 30.15 -25.43 -3.12
CA LEU A 151 29.44 -26.26 -4.09
C LEU A 151 28.63 -25.36 -5.05
N PRO A 152 28.57 -25.72 -6.34
CA PRO A 152 27.72 -25.02 -7.29
C PRO A 152 26.24 -25.13 -6.87
N VAL A 153 25.52 -24.02 -7.00
CA VAL A 153 24.12 -23.92 -6.72
C VAL A 153 23.40 -23.21 -7.85
N PHE A 154 22.23 -23.69 -8.19
CA PHE A 154 21.34 -23.01 -9.13
C PHE A 154 19.91 -23.14 -8.66
N GLY A 155 19.06 -22.28 -9.19
CA GLY A 155 17.66 -22.32 -8.85
C GLY A 155 16.81 -21.41 -9.69
N VAL A 156 15.51 -21.50 -9.42
CA VAL A 156 14.48 -20.67 -10.03
C VAL A 156 13.58 -20.08 -8.96
N ASP A 157 13.15 -18.85 -9.19
CA ASP A 157 12.21 -18.11 -8.35
C ASP A 157 10.93 -17.88 -9.13
N LEU A 158 9.81 -18.15 -8.49
CA LEU A 158 8.50 -17.73 -8.94
C LEU A 158 8.01 -16.64 -7.96
N GLU A 159 7.88 -15.43 -8.43
CA GLU A 159 7.44 -14.30 -7.61
C GLU A 159 6.02 -13.88 -8.00
N LEU A 160 5.14 -13.78 -7.01
CA LEU A 160 3.83 -13.18 -7.14
C LEU A 160 3.89 -11.78 -6.53
N ILE A 161 3.67 -10.77 -7.35
CA ILE A 161 3.71 -9.36 -6.95
C ILE A 161 2.36 -8.70 -7.22
N ASP A 162 1.96 -7.77 -6.36
CA ASP A 162 0.88 -6.84 -6.65
C ASP A 162 1.49 -5.46 -6.95
N ARG A 163 1.27 -4.96 -8.16
CA ARG A 163 1.88 -3.71 -8.64
C ARG A 163 1.14 -2.46 -8.18
N VAL A 164 -0.01 -2.61 -7.52
CA VAL A 164 -0.91 -1.49 -7.22
C VAL A 164 -1.10 -1.26 -5.73
N LYS A 165 -1.44 -2.31 -4.97
CA LYS A 165 -1.74 -2.18 -3.54
C LYS A 165 -0.57 -2.53 -2.63
N LEU A 166 0.27 -3.47 -3.04
CA LEU A 166 1.38 -4.01 -2.25
C LEU A 166 2.70 -3.94 -3.03
N GLU A 167 3.01 -2.81 -3.62
CA GLU A 167 4.17 -2.59 -4.50
C GLU A 167 5.53 -3.02 -3.90
N ARG A 168 5.62 -3.04 -2.57
CA ARG A 168 6.85 -3.39 -1.83
C ARG A 168 6.84 -4.81 -1.29
N HIS A 169 5.83 -5.62 -1.63
CA HIS A 169 5.70 -6.97 -1.13
C HIS A 169 5.62 -7.95 -2.29
N ALA A 170 6.30 -9.07 -2.14
CA ALA A 170 6.24 -10.19 -3.06
C ALA A 170 6.14 -11.50 -2.28
N VAL A 171 5.38 -12.44 -2.79
CA VAL A 171 5.44 -13.83 -2.34
C VAL A 171 6.38 -14.54 -3.29
N VAL A 172 7.45 -15.14 -2.77
CA VAL A 172 8.47 -15.81 -3.56
C VAL A 172 8.46 -17.30 -3.23
N LEU A 173 8.27 -18.11 -4.26
CA LEU A 173 8.52 -19.55 -4.20
C LEU A 173 9.86 -19.81 -4.86
N ARG A 174 10.84 -20.26 -4.07
CA ARG A 174 12.20 -20.54 -4.54
C ARG A 174 12.47 -22.03 -4.56
N PHE A 175 12.88 -22.53 -5.72
CA PHE A 175 13.51 -23.83 -5.84
C PHE A 175 15.03 -23.65 -5.98
N LYS A 176 15.79 -24.31 -5.09
CA LYS A 176 17.24 -24.26 -5.05
C LYS A 176 17.80 -25.68 -5.09
N GLN A 177 18.72 -25.93 -6.00
CA GLN A 177 19.45 -27.19 -6.09
C GLN A 177 20.95 -26.94 -5.91
N THR A 178 21.58 -27.71 -5.03
CA THR A 178 23.03 -27.74 -4.85
C THR A 178 23.56 -29.00 -5.52
N ILE A 179 24.65 -28.86 -6.31
CA ILE A 179 25.33 -30.00 -6.90
C ILE A 179 26.36 -30.48 -5.88
N GLY A 180 26.12 -31.67 -5.32
CA GLY A 180 27.06 -32.32 -4.42
C GLY A 180 28.29 -32.87 -5.14
N ASN A 181 29.39 -33.07 -4.40
CA ASN A 181 30.53 -33.87 -4.83
C ASN A 181 30.72 -35.04 -3.85
N SER A 182 31.67 -35.95 -4.16
CA SER A 182 31.96 -37.14 -3.36
C SER A 182 32.45 -36.86 -1.94
N ASP A 183 32.87 -35.64 -1.67
CA ASP A 183 33.43 -35.21 -0.36
C ASP A 183 32.35 -34.63 0.57
N TYR A 184 31.07 -34.70 0.15
CA TYR A 184 29.96 -34.06 0.81
C TYR A 184 28.85 -35.07 1.09
N ASP A 185 28.76 -35.54 2.34
CA ASP A 185 27.68 -36.41 2.78
C ASP A 185 26.45 -35.58 3.18
N PHE A 186 25.40 -35.65 2.38
CA PHE A 186 24.06 -35.17 2.78
C PHE A 186 23.40 -36.22 3.69
N ASN A 187 23.71 -36.19 4.97
CA ASN A 187 22.88 -36.90 5.94
C ASN A 187 21.66 -36.04 6.26
N ALA A 188 20.56 -36.27 5.56
CA ALA A 188 19.24 -35.83 5.97
C ALA A 188 18.82 -36.73 7.16
N SER A 189 18.91 -36.21 8.37
CA SER A 189 18.27 -36.79 9.56
C SER A 189 16.91 -36.16 9.79
#